data_2b5883e35c7fbb6e7941c77f4dca2644
#
_entry.id   2b5883e35c7fbb6e7941c77f4dca2644
#
_cell.length_a   1.000
_cell.length_b   1.000
_cell.length_c   1.000
_cell.angle_alpha   90.00
_cell.angle_beta   90.00
_cell.angle_gamma   90.00
#
_symmetry.space_group_name_H-M   'P 1'
#
loop_
_entity.id
_entity.type
_entity.pdbx_description
1 polymer ?
#
loop_
_entity_poly.entity_id
_entity_poly.type
_entity_poly.pdbx_seq_one_letter_code
_entity_poly.pdbx_strand_id
1 'polypeptide(L)'
;MGTDQYHEPPDELPAHVRTFARMCASLVEEAEAIGWYEQRLALEADPEAAAIMREAQVEEFNHFSMDLEFLLRRTPLWREIAERVLFQPGPIVERAEVAEEEVIHGDEGDGSLGIGGRKGDEP
;
A
#
# COMPACT_ATOMS: atom_id res chain seq x y z
N MET A 1 11.10 -15.70 -6.85
CA MET A 1 11.79 -14.74 -7.48
C MET A 1 11.50 -13.40 -6.90
N GLY A 2 12.29 -12.67 -6.71
CA GLY A 2 12.06 -11.45 -6.04
C GLY A 2 11.94 -10.29 -6.97
N THR A 3 11.63 -9.19 -6.40
CA THR A 3 11.57 -7.95 -7.10
C THR A 3 12.86 -7.23 -6.85
N ASP A 4 13.39 -6.58 -7.86
CA ASP A 4 14.57 -5.76 -7.65
C ASP A 4 14.18 -4.64 -6.70
N GLN A 5 14.81 -4.65 -5.54
CA GLN A 5 14.50 -3.65 -4.54
C GLN A 5 15.08 -2.29 -4.88
N TYR A 6 16.26 -2.28 -5.53
CA TYR A 6 16.92 -1.03 -5.83
C TYR A 6 17.05 -0.83 -7.34
N HIS A 7 16.75 0.38 -7.78
CA HIS A 7 16.94 0.79 -9.17
C HIS A 7 17.97 1.89 -9.28
N GLU A 8 18.58 2.26 -8.17
CA GLU A 8 19.68 3.21 -8.10
C GLU A 8 20.71 2.63 -7.15
N PRO A 9 21.96 3.07 -7.21
CA PRO A 9 22.98 2.51 -6.32
C PRO A 9 22.60 2.70 -4.86
N PRO A 10 22.51 1.63 -4.10
CA PRO A 10 21.99 1.73 -2.73
C PRO A 10 22.78 2.66 -1.83
N ASP A 11 24.12 2.68 -2.01
CA ASP A 11 24.92 3.52 -1.13
C ASP A 11 24.82 5.00 -1.47
N GLU A 12 24.17 5.34 -2.58
CA GLU A 12 23.92 6.74 -2.88
C GLU A 12 22.54 7.18 -2.41
N LEU A 13 21.73 6.25 -1.91
CA LEU A 13 20.38 6.57 -1.46
C LEU A 13 20.36 6.91 0.01
N PRO A 14 19.59 7.91 0.43
CA PRO A 14 19.43 8.17 1.86
C PRO A 14 18.83 6.95 2.56
N ALA A 15 19.13 6.84 3.85
CA ALA A 15 18.68 5.68 4.62
C ALA A 15 17.16 5.53 4.60
N HIS A 16 16.43 6.64 4.67
CA HIS A 16 14.97 6.53 4.71
C HIS A 16 14.40 6.05 3.38
N VAL A 17 15.08 6.32 2.27
CA VAL A 17 14.64 5.82 0.97
C VAL A 17 14.91 4.32 0.87
N ARG A 18 16.05 3.87 1.42
CA ARG A 18 16.32 2.43 1.44
C ARG A 18 15.29 1.69 2.29
N THR A 19 14.90 2.27 3.43
CA THR A 19 13.86 1.67 4.25
C THR A 19 12.53 1.62 3.51
N PHE A 20 12.19 2.70 2.83
CA PHE A 20 10.96 2.74 2.04
C PHE A 20 10.96 1.62 0.99
N ALA A 21 12.06 1.48 0.27
CA ALA A 21 12.15 0.44 -0.76
C ALA A 21 12.04 -0.96 -0.16
N ARG A 22 12.65 -1.16 1.01
CA ARG A 22 12.58 -2.46 1.68
C ARG A 22 11.15 -2.79 2.07
N MET A 23 10.42 -1.80 2.58
CA MET A 23 9.05 -2.06 3.00
C MET A 23 8.12 -2.25 1.80
N CYS A 24 8.39 -1.57 0.69
CA CYS A 24 7.65 -1.86 -0.53
C CYS A 24 7.89 -3.29 -1.01
N ALA A 25 9.14 -3.75 -0.92
CA ALA A 25 9.45 -5.14 -1.31
C ALA A 25 8.72 -6.12 -0.41
N SER A 26 8.66 -5.85 0.90
CA SER A 26 7.91 -6.71 1.81
C SER A 26 6.43 -6.75 1.45
N LEU A 27 5.87 -5.59 1.12
CA LEU A 27 4.47 -5.51 0.73
C LEU A 27 4.19 -6.40 -0.49
N VAL A 28 5.08 -6.34 -1.48
CA VAL A 28 4.94 -7.16 -2.67
C VAL A 28 4.98 -8.63 -2.33
N GLU A 29 5.95 -9.03 -1.50
CA GLU A 29 6.08 -10.44 -1.15
C GLU A 29 4.87 -10.95 -0.39
N GLU A 30 4.32 -10.13 0.47
CA GLU A 30 3.16 -10.56 1.23
C GLU A 30 1.92 -10.65 0.36
N ALA A 31 1.77 -9.73 -0.60
CA ALA A 31 0.67 -9.84 -1.54
C ALA A 31 0.77 -11.11 -2.38
N GLU A 32 1.99 -11.46 -2.79
CA GLU A 32 2.20 -12.70 -3.53
C GLU A 32 1.82 -13.91 -2.67
N ALA A 33 2.24 -13.91 -1.41
CA ALA A 33 1.94 -15.03 -0.53
C ALA A 33 0.43 -15.17 -0.33
N ILE A 34 -0.27 -14.06 -0.18
CA ILE A 34 -1.72 -14.10 -0.04
C ILE A 34 -2.36 -14.79 -1.25
N GLY A 35 -1.92 -14.42 -2.44
CA GLY A 35 -2.45 -15.03 -3.65
C GLY A 35 -2.09 -16.50 -3.77
N TRP A 36 -0.87 -16.88 -3.38
CA TRP A 36 -0.47 -18.28 -3.43
C TRP A 36 -1.28 -19.11 -2.46
N TYR A 37 -1.50 -18.64 -1.25
CA TYR A 37 -2.31 -19.38 -0.29
C TYR A 37 -3.74 -19.51 -0.76
N GLU A 38 -4.28 -18.49 -1.41
CA GLU A 38 -5.64 -18.60 -1.93
C GLU A 38 -5.74 -19.72 -2.96
N GLN A 39 -4.74 -19.83 -3.83
CA GLN A 39 -4.73 -20.89 -4.83
C GLN A 39 -4.59 -22.26 -4.18
N ARG A 40 -3.70 -22.38 -3.21
CA ARG A 40 -3.50 -23.67 -2.52
C ARG A 40 -4.76 -24.09 -1.79
N LEU A 41 -5.41 -23.15 -1.13
CA LEU A 41 -6.63 -23.46 -0.39
C LEU A 41 -7.75 -23.92 -1.31
N ALA A 42 -7.78 -23.41 -2.51
CA ALA A 42 -8.82 -23.81 -3.46
C ALA A 42 -8.71 -25.28 -3.84
N LEU A 43 -7.52 -25.84 -3.73
CA LEU A 43 -7.31 -27.24 -4.16
C LEU A 43 -7.04 -28.19 -3.01
N GLU A 44 -6.80 -27.70 -1.81
CA GLU A 44 -6.39 -28.57 -0.71
C GLU A 44 -7.59 -29.32 -0.14
N ALA A 45 -7.55 -30.63 -0.20
CA ALA A 45 -8.64 -31.46 0.30
C ALA A 45 -8.48 -31.85 1.76
N ASP A 46 -7.26 -31.82 2.28
CA ASP A 46 -7.01 -32.22 3.65
C ASP A 46 -7.43 -31.10 4.59
N PRO A 47 -8.37 -31.35 5.51
CA PRO A 47 -8.87 -30.27 6.36
C PRO A 47 -7.81 -29.68 7.28
N GLU A 48 -6.90 -30.50 7.79
CA GLU A 48 -5.90 -30.00 8.71
C GLU A 48 -4.87 -29.16 7.95
N ALA A 49 -4.45 -29.61 6.79
CA ALA A 49 -3.55 -28.83 5.95
C ALA A 49 -4.19 -27.52 5.55
N ALA A 50 -5.48 -27.53 5.19
CA ALA A 50 -6.17 -26.32 4.82
C ALA A 50 -6.25 -25.35 5.99
N ALA A 51 -6.44 -25.87 7.20
CA ALA A 51 -6.50 -24.99 8.37
C ALA A 51 -5.17 -24.29 8.60
N ILE A 52 -4.07 -25.02 8.42
CA ILE A 52 -2.74 -24.41 8.58
C ILE A 52 -2.52 -23.34 7.51
N MET A 53 -2.90 -23.64 6.29
CA MET A 53 -2.74 -22.67 5.21
C MET A 53 -3.58 -21.42 5.44
N ARG A 54 -4.79 -21.59 5.97
CA ARG A 54 -5.64 -20.45 6.26
C ARG A 54 -5.05 -19.58 7.36
N GLU A 55 -4.50 -20.23 8.38
CA GLU A 55 -3.85 -19.49 9.44
C GLU A 55 -2.68 -18.68 8.89
N ALA A 56 -1.88 -19.29 8.03
CA ALA A 56 -0.76 -18.59 7.42
C ALA A 56 -1.23 -17.42 6.57
N GLN A 57 -2.32 -17.60 5.83
CA GLN A 57 -2.84 -16.53 5.00
C GLN A 57 -3.32 -15.36 5.85
N VAL A 58 -3.99 -15.65 6.96
CA VAL A 58 -4.45 -14.60 7.85
C VAL A 58 -3.29 -13.77 8.38
N GLU A 59 -2.18 -14.45 8.69
CA GLU A 59 -0.99 -13.73 9.14
C GLU A 59 -0.47 -12.80 8.04
N GLU A 60 -0.56 -13.23 6.79
CA GLU A 60 -0.11 -12.37 5.71
C GLU A 60 -1.03 -11.16 5.53
N PHE A 61 -2.34 -11.33 5.78
CA PHE A 61 -3.22 -10.17 5.79
C PHE A 61 -2.73 -9.14 6.80
N ASN A 62 -2.33 -9.61 7.98
CA ASN A 62 -1.86 -8.74 9.03
C ASN A 62 -0.54 -8.07 8.65
N HIS A 63 0.39 -8.85 8.11
CA HIS A 63 1.68 -8.30 7.71
C HIS A 63 1.53 -7.24 6.63
N PHE A 64 0.70 -7.52 5.63
CA PHE A 64 0.46 -6.57 4.55
C PHE A 64 -0.10 -5.27 5.10
N SER A 65 -1.04 -5.39 6.03
CA SER A 65 -1.67 -4.21 6.60
C SER A 65 -0.67 -3.37 7.39
N MET A 66 0.22 -4.02 8.13
CA MET A 66 1.23 -3.29 8.88
C MET A 66 2.20 -2.58 7.94
N ASP A 67 2.64 -3.25 6.89
CA ASP A 67 3.55 -2.65 5.94
C ASP A 67 2.91 -1.46 5.24
N LEU A 68 1.64 -1.61 4.85
CA LEU A 68 0.94 -0.54 4.18
C LEU A 68 0.80 0.66 5.08
N GLU A 69 0.40 0.43 6.33
CA GLU A 69 0.24 1.56 7.26
C GLU A 69 1.57 2.26 7.48
N PHE A 70 2.66 1.49 7.60
CA PHE A 70 3.99 2.08 7.76
C PHE A 70 4.29 3.03 6.59
N LEU A 71 4.05 2.57 5.37
CA LEU A 71 4.35 3.35 4.19
C LEU A 71 3.47 4.59 4.09
N LEU A 72 2.18 4.43 4.39
CA LEU A 72 1.26 5.54 4.30
C LEU A 72 1.57 6.63 5.32
N ARG A 73 2.01 6.24 6.51
CA ARG A 73 2.34 7.24 7.52
C ARG A 73 3.53 8.08 7.11
N ARG A 74 4.39 7.55 6.26
CA ARG A 74 5.58 8.27 5.83
C ARG A 74 5.43 8.94 4.48
N THR A 75 4.28 8.80 3.83
CA THR A 75 4.05 9.36 2.50
C THR A 75 2.73 10.11 2.52
N PRO A 76 2.72 11.37 2.94
CA PRO A 76 1.45 12.10 3.12
C PRO A 76 0.59 12.14 1.89
N LEU A 77 1.16 12.32 0.71
CA LEU A 77 0.36 12.34 -0.51
C LEU A 77 -0.32 11.01 -0.75
N TRP A 78 0.42 9.91 -0.59
CA TRP A 78 -0.15 8.58 -0.77
C TRP A 78 -1.24 8.33 0.26
N ARG A 79 -1.00 8.74 1.50
CA ARG A 79 -2.00 8.55 2.55
C ARG A 79 -3.30 9.27 2.22
N GLU A 80 -3.20 10.50 1.73
CA GLU A 80 -4.41 11.25 1.43
C GLU A 80 -5.20 10.62 0.31
N ILE A 81 -4.50 10.13 -0.71
CA ILE A 81 -5.18 9.43 -1.79
C ILE A 81 -5.83 8.16 -1.26
N ALA A 82 -5.09 7.41 -0.46
CA ALA A 82 -5.61 6.15 0.08
C ALA A 82 -6.85 6.37 0.93
N GLU A 83 -6.87 7.43 1.72
CA GLU A 83 -8.02 7.70 2.57
C GLU A 83 -9.28 7.96 1.78
N ARG A 84 -9.15 8.44 0.55
CA ARG A 84 -10.31 8.72 -0.27
C ARG A 84 -10.73 7.56 -1.15
N VAL A 85 -9.93 6.50 -1.18
CA VAL A 85 -10.24 5.32 -1.97
C VAL A 85 -10.61 4.14 -1.10
N LEU A 86 -9.81 3.88 -0.06
CA LEU A 86 -9.99 2.69 0.78
C LEU A 86 -11.18 2.87 1.69
N PHE A 87 -11.98 1.82 1.78
CA PHE A 87 -13.12 1.76 2.70
C PHE A 87 -14.19 2.78 2.38
N GLN A 88 -14.20 3.31 1.16
CA GLN A 88 -15.20 4.27 0.76
C GLN A 88 -16.30 3.57 -0.06
N PRO A 89 -17.55 4.02 0.06
CA PRO A 89 -18.62 3.42 -0.73
C PRO A 89 -18.54 3.89 -2.17
N GLY A 90 -19.20 3.15 -3.05
CA GLY A 90 -19.29 3.54 -4.44
C GLY A 90 -18.26 2.86 -5.29
N PRO A 91 -18.31 3.08 -6.60
CA PRO A 91 -17.37 2.45 -7.53
C PRO A 91 -15.96 2.92 -7.27
N ILE A 92 -15.04 1.95 -7.27
CA ILE A 92 -13.65 2.22 -6.90
C ILE A 92 -12.99 3.22 -7.82
N VAL A 93 -13.21 3.08 -9.13
CA VAL A 93 -12.55 3.97 -10.08
C VAL A 93 -13.03 5.41 -9.90
N GLU A 94 -14.32 5.60 -9.62
CA GLU A 94 -14.82 6.94 -9.39
C GLU A 94 -14.21 7.53 -8.12
N ARG A 95 -14.04 6.71 -7.08
CA ARG A 95 -13.40 7.20 -5.86
C ARG A 95 -11.96 7.63 -6.14
N ALA A 96 -11.27 6.87 -6.98
CA ALA A 96 -9.90 7.22 -7.33
C ALA A 96 -9.83 8.53 -8.10
N GLU A 97 -10.80 8.77 -8.99
CA GLU A 97 -10.83 10.02 -9.73
C GLU A 97 -11.10 11.21 -8.81
N VAL A 98 -12.01 11.03 -7.86
CA VAL A 98 -12.28 12.07 -6.88
C VAL A 98 -11.03 12.34 -6.04
N ALA A 99 -10.34 11.28 -5.63
CA ALA A 99 -9.14 11.43 -4.82
C ALA A 99 -8.08 12.24 -5.56
N GLU A 100 -7.87 11.93 -6.84
CA GLU A 100 -6.89 12.65 -7.62
C GLU A 100 -7.28 14.12 -7.76
N GLU A 101 -8.55 14.36 -8.02
CA GLU A 101 -9.00 15.73 -8.18
C GLU A 101 -8.83 16.51 -6.88
N GLU A 102 -9.22 15.95 -5.77
CA GLU A 102 -9.19 16.68 -4.51
C GLU A 102 -7.79 16.83 -3.94
N VAL A 103 -6.95 15.82 -4.10
CA VAL A 103 -5.65 15.83 -3.47
C VAL A 103 -4.62 16.52 -4.33
N ILE A 104 -4.63 16.25 -5.64
CA ILE A 104 -3.57 16.73 -6.50
C ILE A 104 -3.96 18.03 -7.17
N HIS A 105 -5.17 18.10 -7.73
CA HIS A 105 -5.58 19.26 -8.50
C HIS A 105 -6.29 20.31 -7.66
N GLY A 106 -6.78 19.92 -6.49
CA GLY A 106 -7.53 20.85 -5.66
C GLY A 106 -6.70 22.01 -5.16
N ASP A 107 -5.37 21.85 -5.07
CA ASP A 107 -4.52 22.90 -4.58
C ASP A 107 -4.03 23.84 -5.66
N GLU A 108 -4.30 23.53 -6.90
CA GLU A 108 -3.76 24.36 -7.96
C GLU A 108 -4.39 25.73 -7.98
N GLY A 109 -5.56 25.85 -7.41
CA GLY A 109 -6.24 27.11 -7.43
C GLY A 109 -5.62 28.15 -6.55
N ASP A 110 -4.93 27.76 -5.50
CA ASP A 110 -4.33 28.76 -4.60
C ASP A 110 -2.84 28.88 -4.83
N GLY A 111 -2.32 28.30 -5.90
CA GLY A 111 -0.92 28.53 -6.22
C GLY A 111 0.04 27.59 -5.52
N SER A 112 -0.46 26.66 -4.76
CA SER A 112 0.39 25.77 -4.04
C SER A 112 0.59 24.50 -4.86
N LEU A 113 1.65 23.77 -4.58
CA LEU A 113 1.88 22.54 -5.30
C LEU A 113 1.13 21.39 -4.76
N GLY A 114 0.50 21.53 -3.68
CA GLY A 114 -0.36 20.48 -3.20
C GLY A 114 0.26 19.46 -2.35
N ILE A 115 1.52 19.24 -2.43
CA ILE A 115 2.06 18.20 -1.67
C ILE A 115 2.04 18.54 -0.24
N GLY A 116 2.82 19.31 0.21
CA GLY A 116 2.70 19.63 1.57
C GLY A 116 1.76 20.75 1.77
N GLY A 117 1.23 21.24 0.72
CA GLY A 117 0.45 22.39 0.85
C GLY A 117 -0.95 22.19 1.24
N ARG A 118 -1.28 21.12 1.85
CA ARG A 118 -2.62 20.88 2.24
C ARG A 118 -3.04 21.88 3.28
N LYS A 119 -3.02 23.10 2.91
CA LYS A 119 -3.37 24.09 3.88
C LYS A 119 -4.75 23.98 4.35
N GLY A 120 -5.59 23.51 3.51
CA GLY A 120 -6.94 23.36 3.93
C GLY A 120 -7.12 22.37 5.02
N ASP A 121 -6.15 21.53 5.21
CA ASP A 121 -6.27 20.56 6.25
C ASP A 121 -5.82 21.07 7.55
N GLU A 122 -5.23 22.20 7.55
CA GLU A 122 -4.78 22.66 8.81
C GLU A 122 -5.89 23.16 9.58
N PRO A 123 -6.00 22.81 10.79
CA PRO A 123 -7.15 23.20 11.63
C PRO A 123 -7.22 24.67 11.89
#